data_a3fc9c2e1806c85ebe4d971c7bcb3825
#
_entry.id   a3fc9c2e1806c85ebe4d971c7bcb3825
#
_cell.length_a   1.000
_cell.length_b   1.000
_cell.length_c   1.000
_cell.angle_alpha   90.00
_cell.angle_beta   90.00
_cell.angle_gamma   90.00
#
_symmetry.space_group_name_H-M   'P 1'
#
loop_
_entity.id
_entity.type
_entity.pdbx_description
1 polymer ?
#
loop_
_entity_poly.entity_id
_entity_poly.type
_entity_poly.pdbx_seq_one_letter_code
_entity_poly.pdbx_strand_id
1 'polypeptide(L)'
;MNDPLLNTDLFRKLGDTADSMKIELYVVGGYVRDRLLGRPNDKDIDFVVVGDGPAFAKKAGAAIGAGKVAVYKQFGTAMIRHRNVTLEFVGARKESYRGDSRKPNVESADLQTDLARRDFTVNSMAISLNRTNFGELVDPFRGQEDLKDGLLRTPLDPEKTFYDDPLRIMRAVRFATQLNFSIDEKTTLALASEAHRLSIISQERITDELLKIIRAPQPSIGFRLLEESGIIDVILPEIAKLKGVDQVGKHRHKDVFYHTLKVL
;
A
#
# COMPACT_ATOMS: atom_id res chain seq x y z
N MET A 1 -7.88 -24.43 15.67
CA MET A 1 -6.48 -24.23 15.31
C MET A 1 -6.11 -22.80 15.65
N ASN A 2 -5.07 -22.56 16.43
CA ASN A 2 -4.57 -21.20 16.64
C ASN A 2 -3.74 -20.84 15.42
N ASP A 3 -4.34 -20.11 14.47
CA ASP A 3 -3.58 -19.53 13.37
C ASP A 3 -2.64 -18.46 13.96
N PRO A 4 -1.32 -18.60 13.82
CA PRO A 4 -0.37 -17.62 14.32
C PRO A 4 -0.53 -16.23 13.70
N LEU A 5 -1.17 -16.14 12.53
CA LEU A 5 -1.42 -14.87 11.83
C LEU A 5 -2.61 -14.09 12.41
N LEU A 6 -3.58 -14.77 13.06
CA LEU A 6 -4.85 -14.17 13.49
C LEU A 6 -5.21 -14.43 14.97
N ASN A 7 -4.27 -14.77 15.80
CA ASN A 7 -4.56 -15.24 17.16
C ASN A 7 -5.00 -14.11 18.11
N THR A 8 -6.15 -13.48 17.85
CA THR A 8 -6.74 -12.51 18.77
C THR A 8 -8.25 -12.70 18.90
N ASP A 9 -8.78 -12.53 20.14
CA ASP A 9 -10.24 -12.46 20.39
C ASP A 9 -10.92 -11.38 19.53
N LEU A 10 -10.17 -10.34 19.14
CA LEU A 10 -10.66 -9.26 18.30
C LEU A 10 -11.13 -9.80 16.93
N PHE A 11 -10.25 -10.55 16.22
CA PHE A 11 -10.60 -11.07 14.90
C PHE A 11 -11.75 -12.08 14.94
N ARG A 12 -11.82 -12.90 15.99
CA ARG A 12 -12.94 -13.83 16.19
C ARG A 12 -14.27 -13.08 16.37
N LYS A 13 -14.29 -12.04 17.21
CA LYS A 13 -15.50 -11.20 17.40
C LYS A 13 -15.91 -10.47 16.12
N LEU A 14 -14.94 -9.99 15.33
CA LEU A 14 -15.23 -9.37 14.05
C LEU A 14 -15.82 -10.39 13.05
N GLY A 15 -15.25 -11.60 12.98
CA GLY A 15 -15.75 -12.68 12.14
C GLY A 15 -17.15 -13.14 12.55
N ASP A 16 -17.41 -13.34 13.85
CA ASP A 16 -18.76 -13.69 14.37
C ASP A 16 -19.79 -12.60 14.03
N THR A 17 -19.35 -11.32 14.05
CA THR A 17 -20.20 -10.20 13.65
C THR A 17 -20.53 -10.27 12.16
N ALA A 18 -19.54 -10.56 11.31
CA ALA A 18 -19.70 -10.71 9.87
C ALA A 18 -20.66 -11.88 9.54
N ASP A 19 -20.48 -13.03 10.19
CA ASP A 19 -21.37 -14.19 10.03
C ASP A 19 -22.81 -13.86 10.41
N SER A 20 -23.02 -13.10 11.51
CA SER A 20 -24.36 -12.67 11.93
C SER A 20 -25.04 -11.75 10.91
N MET A 21 -24.25 -11.04 10.11
CA MET A 21 -24.72 -10.18 9.02
C MET A 21 -24.79 -10.89 7.66
N LYS A 22 -24.31 -12.13 7.57
CA LYS A 22 -24.20 -12.92 6.33
C LYS A 22 -23.34 -12.20 5.26
N ILE A 23 -22.22 -11.66 5.67
CA ILE A 23 -21.25 -10.98 4.80
C ILE A 23 -19.86 -11.60 4.96
N GLU A 24 -19.05 -11.46 3.95
CA GLU A 24 -17.65 -11.88 4.00
C GLU A 24 -16.78 -10.75 4.53
N LEU A 25 -15.85 -11.11 5.41
CA LEU A 25 -14.92 -10.18 6.05
C LEU A 25 -13.49 -10.70 5.92
N TYR A 26 -12.60 -9.82 5.50
CA TYR A 26 -11.19 -10.14 5.31
C TYR A 26 -10.30 -9.07 5.94
N VAL A 27 -9.21 -9.48 6.58
CA VAL A 27 -8.08 -8.60 6.85
C VAL A 27 -7.16 -8.59 5.63
N VAL A 28 -6.59 -7.42 5.25
CA VAL A 28 -5.94 -7.24 3.96
C VAL A 28 -4.67 -6.39 4.01
N GLY A 29 -3.95 -6.38 2.91
CA GLY A 29 -2.91 -5.38 2.64
C GLY A 29 -1.66 -5.51 3.50
N GLY A 30 -1.20 -4.37 4.03
CA GLY A 30 0.05 -4.29 4.79
C GLY A 30 0.10 -5.20 6.00
N TYR A 31 -1.02 -5.39 6.69
CA TYR A 31 -1.11 -6.28 7.84
C TYR A 31 -0.76 -7.74 7.46
N VAL A 32 -1.36 -8.24 6.35
CA VAL A 32 -1.11 -9.62 5.88
C VAL A 32 0.34 -9.76 5.45
N ARG A 33 0.84 -8.84 4.64
CA ARG A 33 2.23 -8.81 4.19
C ARG A 33 3.21 -8.84 5.36
N ASP A 34 3.06 -7.93 6.32
CA ASP A 34 4.02 -7.77 7.42
C ASP A 34 4.01 -8.98 8.37
N ARG A 35 2.84 -9.60 8.55
CA ARG A 35 2.73 -10.89 9.27
C ARG A 35 3.47 -12.02 8.57
N LEU A 36 3.29 -12.16 7.25
CA LEU A 36 4.01 -13.18 6.47
C LEU A 36 5.52 -12.96 6.46
N LEU A 37 5.98 -11.71 6.54
CA LEU A 37 7.39 -11.34 6.69
C LEU A 37 7.94 -11.50 8.12
N GLY A 38 7.11 -11.88 9.10
CA GLY A 38 7.53 -11.92 10.51
C GLY A 38 7.83 -10.55 11.11
N ARG A 39 7.27 -9.48 10.56
CA ARG A 39 7.43 -8.07 10.98
C ARG A 39 6.08 -7.49 11.44
N PRO A 40 5.46 -7.99 12.51
CA PRO A 40 4.11 -7.60 12.88
C PRO A 40 4.02 -6.10 13.18
N ASN A 41 3.07 -5.43 12.51
CA ASN A 41 2.67 -4.07 12.78
C ASN A 41 1.16 -4.05 13.01
N ASP A 42 0.76 -3.98 14.28
CA ASP A 42 -0.64 -4.10 14.69
C ASP A 42 -1.30 -2.74 14.97
N LYS A 43 -0.69 -1.63 14.54
CA LYS A 43 -1.24 -0.28 14.82
C LYS A 43 -2.41 0.09 13.93
N ASP A 44 -2.30 -0.25 12.64
CA ASP A 44 -3.30 0.07 11.63
C ASP A 44 -3.65 -1.21 10.88
N ILE A 45 -4.92 -1.63 10.94
CA ILE A 45 -5.40 -2.86 10.34
C ILE A 45 -6.54 -2.54 9.38
N ASP A 46 -6.35 -2.92 8.12
CA ASP A 46 -7.31 -2.72 7.05
C ASP A 46 -8.17 -3.96 6.85
N PHE A 47 -9.47 -3.75 6.74
CA PHE A 47 -10.45 -4.80 6.48
C PHE A 47 -11.23 -4.51 5.21
N VAL A 48 -11.46 -5.55 4.41
CA VAL A 48 -12.41 -5.52 3.30
C VAL A 48 -13.68 -6.24 3.73
N VAL A 49 -14.79 -5.55 3.54
CA VAL A 49 -16.16 -6.04 3.79
C VAL A 49 -16.80 -6.25 2.42
N VAL A 50 -17.18 -7.47 2.06
CA VAL A 50 -17.97 -7.71 0.85
C VAL A 50 -19.40 -7.29 1.13
N GLY A 51 -19.67 -5.98 0.98
CA GLY A 51 -20.91 -5.33 1.35
C GLY A 51 -20.71 -3.90 1.87
N ASP A 52 -21.61 -3.44 2.75
CA ASP A 52 -21.57 -2.09 3.34
C ASP A 52 -20.59 -2.01 4.51
N GLY A 53 -19.37 -1.53 4.24
CA GLY A 53 -18.30 -1.34 5.22
C GLY A 53 -18.72 -0.45 6.42
N PRO A 54 -19.29 0.74 6.21
CA PRO A 54 -19.84 1.58 7.26
C PRO A 54 -20.91 0.92 8.14
N ALA A 55 -21.85 0.17 7.55
CA ALA A 55 -22.86 -0.56 8.30
C ALA A 55 -22.24 -1.67 9.15
N PHE A 56 -21.30 -2.41 8.59
CA PHE A 56 -20.52 -3.41 9.32
C PHE A 56 -19.75 -2.78 10.48
N ALA A 57 -18.99 -1.71 10.25
CA ALA A 57 -18.17 -1.06 11.26
C ALA A 57 -18.99 -0.61 12.50
N LYS A 58 -20.22 -0.14 12.30
CA LYS A 58 -21.11 0.22 13.42
C LYS A 58 -21.46 -0.98 14.30
N LYS A 59 -21.82 -2.12 13.69
CA LYS A 59 -22.09 -3.36 14.44
C LYS A 59 -20.85 -3.93 15.10
N ALA A 60 -19.72 -3.95 14.37
CA ALA A 60 -18.43 -4.38 14.87
C ALA A 60 -17.99 -3.53 16.07
N GLY A 61 -18.13 -2.21 16.00
CA GLY A 61 -17.83 -1.30 17.10
C GLY A 61 -18.60 -1.64 18.38
N ALA A 62 -19.91 -1.92 18.26
CA ALA A 62 -20.71 -2.35 19.38
C ALA A 62 -20.25 -3.71 19.95
N ALA A 63 -19.94 -4.69 19.07
CA ALA A 63 -19.51 -6.03 19.46
C ALA A 63 -18.18 -6.07 20.21
N ILE A 64 -17.23 -5.17 19.84
CA ILE A 64 -15.91 -5.09 20.50
C ILE A 64 -15.86 -4.06 21.64
N GLY A 65 -16.99 -3.39 21.95
CA GLY A 65 -17.05 -2.36 22.98
C GLY A 65 -16.26 -1.09 22.63
N ALA A 66 -16.18 -0.73 21.35
CA ALA A 66 -15.52 0.50 20.90
C ALA A 66 -16.41 1.73 21.10
N GLY A 67 -15.84 2.83 21.60
CA GLY A 67 -16.60 4.01 21.97
C GLY A 67 -17.17 4.80 20.78
N LYS A 68 -16.41 5.00 19.71
CA LYS A 68 -16.79 5.84 18.56
C LYS A 68 -16.39 5.19 17.24
N VAL A 69 -17.32 5.23 16.28
CA VAL A 69 -17.11 4.84 14.88
C VAL A 69 -17.12 6.10 14.02
N ALA A 70 -16.00 6.42 13.39
CA ALA A 70 -15.91 7.50 12.41
C ALA A 70 -16.32 6.95 11.04
N VAL A 71 -17.31 7.56 10.39
CA VAL A 71 -17.81 7.11 9.08
C VAL A 71 -17.52 8.15 8.01
N TYR A 72 -16.87 7.73 6.94
CA TYR A 72 -16.53 8.53 5.78
C TYR A 72 -17.38 8.09 4.58
N LYS A 73 -18.64 8.51 4.55
CA LYS A 73 -19.65 8.05 3.57
C LYS A 73 -19.22 8.20 2.12
N GLN A 74 -18.53 9.30 1.79
CA GLN A 74 -18.06 9.56 0.42
C GLN A 74 -17.06 8.52 -0.09
N PHE A 75 -16.38 7.82 0.81
CA PHE A 75 -15.35 6.82 0.50
C PHE A 75 -15.82 5.39 0.79
N GLY A 76 -17.04 5.19 1.30
CA GLY A 76 -17.49 3.87 1.70
C GLY A 76 -16.65 3.25 2.83
N THR A 77 -16.01 4.09 3.65
CA THR A 77 -15.04 3.69 4.68
C THR A 77 -15.53 4.06 6.06
N ALA A 78 -15.20 3.25 7.05
CA ALA A 78 -15.38 3.58 8.46
C ALA A 78 -14.16 3.17 9.28
N MET A 79 -13.88 3.93 10.34
CA MET A 79 -12.73 3.75 11.20
C MET A 79 -13.15 3.59 12.65
N ILE A 80 -12.53 2.63 13.33
CA ILE A 80 -12.71 2.40 14.77
C ILE A 80 -11.33 2.49 15.44
N ARG A 81 -11.24 3.28 16.50
CA ARG A 81 -10.12 3.20 17.44
C ARG A 81 -10.48 2.25 18.57
N HIS A 82 -9.78 1.14 18.67
CA HIS A 82 -9.95 0.17 19.74
C HIS A 82 -8.61 -0.04 20.48
N ARG A 83 -8.53 0.38 21.76
CA ARG A 83 -7.26 0.44 22.50
C ARG A 83 -6.22 1.28 21.73
N ASN A 84 -5.08 0.68 21.37
CA ASN A 84 -3.98 1.34 20.63
C ASN A 84 -3.96 0.98 19.15
N VAL A 85 -5.05 0.40 18.63
CA VAL A 85 -5.15 -0.07 17.24
C VAL A 85 -6.21 0.74 16.50
N THR A 86 -5.91 1.11 15.27
CA THR A 86 -6.88 1.66 14.31
C THR A 86 -7.37 0.54 13.41
N LEU A 87 -8.68 0.37 13.32
CA LEU A 87 -9.33 -0.60 12.44
C LEU A 87 -10.07 0.17 11.36
N GLU A 88 -9.68 -0.03 10.10
CA GLU A 88 -10.33 0.59 8.96
C GLU A 88 -11.14 -0.45 8.19
N PHE A 89 -12.43 -0.17 7.97
CA PHE A 89 -13.36 -1.04 7.26
C PHE A 89 -13.79 -0.38 5.98
N VAL A 90 -13.49 -1.04 4.86
CA VAL A 90 -13.81 -0.56 3.51
C VAL A 90 -14.69 -1.58 2.82
N GLY A 91 -15.77 -1.15 2.17
CA GLY A 91 -16.55 -2.02 1.30
C GLY A 91 -15.71 -2.48 0.10
N ALA A 92 -15.79 -3.78 -0.24
CA ALA A 92 -15.16 -4.29 -1.45
C ALA A 92 -15.66 -3.52 -2.68
N ARG A 93 -14.73 -3.03 -3.51
CA ARG A 93 -15.06 -2.07 -4.56
C ARG A 93 -14.22 -2.22 -5.81
N LYS A 94 -14.85 -1.87 -6.93
CA LYS A 94 -14.20 -1.58 -8.20
C LYS A 94 -14.02 -0.07 -8.34
N GLU A 95 -12.88 0.33 -8.84
CA GLU A 95 -12.58 1.73 -9.12
C GLU A 95 -12.40 1.92 -10.63
N SER A 96 -12.98 3.00 -11.17
CA SER A 96 -12.76 3.44 -12.55
C SER A 96 -12.34 4.90 -12.55
N TYR A 97 -11.29 5.22 -13.32
CA TYR A 97 -10.67 6.54 -13.33
C TYR A 97 -10.93 7.26 -14.67
N ARG A 98 -11.03 8.59 -14.63
CA ARG A 98 -10.99 9.44 -15.80
C ARG A 98 -9.59 10.00 -15.97
N GLY A 99 -9.12 10.17 -17.21
CA GLY A 99 -7.74 10.56 -17.51
C GLY A 99 -7.26 11.88 -16.90
N ASP A 100 -8.18 12.78 -16.58
CA ASP A 100 -7.94 14.11 -16.01
C ASP A 100 -8.14 14.18 -14.49
N SER A 101 -8.58 13.09 -13.86
CA SER A 101 -8.93 13.06 -12.45
C SER A 101 -8.54 11.75 -11.80
N ARG A 102 -7.83 11.84 -10.67
CA ARG A 102 -7.55 10.70 -9.82
C ARG A 102 -8.69 10.34 -8.85
N LYS A 103 -9.85 11.03 -8.90
CA LYS A 103 -11.03 10.65 -8.12
C LYS A 103 -11.75 9.52 -8.83
N PRO A 104 -11.73 8.28 -8.30
CA PRO A 104 -12.40 7.17 -8.95
C PRO A 104 -13.91 7.26 -8.81
N ASN A 105 -14.62 6.76 -9.80
CA ASN A 105 -15.97 6.27 -9.59
C ASN A 105 -15.85 4.92 -8.89
N VAL A 106 -16.65 4.74 -7.83
CA VAL A 106 -16.59 3.57 -6.96
C VAL A 106 -17.89 2.79 -7.08
N GLU A 107 -17.80 1.50 -7.36
CA GLU A 107 -18.92 0.55 -7.41
C GLU A 107 -18.62 -0.62 -6.46
N SER A 108 -19.67 -1.20 -5.86
CA SER A 108 -19.50 -2.43 -5.05
C SER A 108 -18.99 -3.57 -5.90
N ALA A 109 -18.09 -4.38 -5.35
CA ALA A 109 -17.48 -5.51 -6.04
C ALA A 109 -17.23 -6.70 -5.09
N ASP A 110 -16.74 -7.79 -5.65
CA ASP A 110 -16.23 -8.93 -4.90
C ASP A 110 -14.80 -8.68 -4.38
N LEU A 111 -14.30 -9.60 -3.55
CA LEU A 111 -12.96 -9.54 -2.99
C LEU A 111 -11.88 -9.55 -4.08
N GLN A 112 -12.01 -10.41 -5.09
CA GLN A 112 -10.99 -10.55 -6.14
C GLN A 112 -10.81 -9.25 -6.91
N THR A 113 -11.91 -8.59 -7.24
CA THR A 113 -11.90 -7.28 -7.91
C THR A 113 -11.26 -6.20 -7.01
N ASP A 114 -11.54 -6.21 -5.69
CA ASP A 114 -10.89 -5.27 -4.75
C ASP A 114 -9.40 -5.52 -4.64
N LEU A 115 -8.95 -6.76 -4.57
CA LEU A 115 -7.53 -7.10 -4.53
C LEU A 115 -6.81 -6.73 -5.83
N ALA A 116 -7.47 -6.91 -6.99
CA ALA A 116 -6.91 -6.61 -8.31
C ALA A 116 -6.57 -5.12 -8.52
N ARG A 117 -7.35 -4.20 -7.93
CA ARG A 117 -7.14 -2.74 -8.05
C ARG A 117 -6.03 -2.20 -7.16
N ARG A 118 -5.42 -3.03 -6.28
CA ARG A 118 -4.37 -2.60 -5.36
C ARG A 118 -3.06 -2.32 -6.08
N ASP A 119 -2.12 -1.70 -5.36
CA ASP A 119 -0.84 -1.26 -5.93
C ASP A 119 0.08 -2.44 -6.31
N PHE A 120 0.34 -3.36 -5.36
CA PHE A 120 1.29 -4.45 -5.55
C PHE A 120 0.73 -5.78 -5.07
N THR A 121 1.17 -6.88 -5.68
CA THR A 121 0.78 -8.26 -5.34
C THR A 121 0.97 -8.55 -3.86
N VAL A 122 2.09 -8.12 -3.28
CA VAL A 122 2.42 -8.27 -1.86
C VAL A 122 1.43 -7.57 -0.90
N ASN A 123 0.65 -6.60 -1.42
CA ASN A 123 -0.42 -5.92 -0.70
C ASN A 123 -1.82 -6.37 -1.15
N SER A 124 -1.90 -7.30 -2.11
CA SER A 124 -3.14 -7.82 -2.71
C SER A 124 -3.50 -9.20 -2.17
N MET A 125 -3.13 -9.47 -0.94
CA MET A 125 -3.49 -10.68 -0.20
C MET A 125 -4.52 -10.37 0.87
N ALA A 126 -5.34 -11.36 1.19
CA ALA A 126 -6.38 -11.28 2.21
C ALA A 126 -6.42 -12.53 3.07
N ILE A 127 -6.83 -12.41 4.34
CA ILE A 127 -7.09 -13.56 5.21
C ILE A 127 -8.54 -13.48 5.66
N SER A 128 -9.30 -14.57 5.48
CA SER A 128 -10.70 -14.64 5.87
C SER A 128 -10.90 -14.66 7.38
N LEU A 129 -11.92 -13.95 7.84
CA LEU A 129 -12.32 -13.93 9.25
C LEU A 129 -13.65 -14.63 9.53
N ASN A 130 -14.39 -15.06 8.50
CA ASN A 130 -15.60 -15.81 8.66
C ASN A 130 -15.34 -17.19 9.28
N ARG A 131 -16.24 -17.69 10.11
CA ARG A 131 -16.04 -18.94 10.87
C ARG A 131 -15.77 -20.15 9.98
N THR A 132 -16.40 -20.22 8.81
CA THR A 132 -16.29 -21.35 7.86
C THR A 132 -14.89 -21.52 7.28
N ASN A 133 -14.16 -20.43 7.12
CA ASN A 133 -12.83 -20.39 6.48
C ASN A 133 -11.87 -19.45 7.21
N PHE A 134 -12.01 -19.35 8.54
CA PHE A 134 -11.19 -18.49 9.39
C PHE A 134 -9.70 -18.83 9.26
N GLY A 135 -8.90 -17.82 8.91
CA GLY A 135 -7.45 -17.97 8.72
C GLY A 135 -7.05 -18.46 7.33
N GLU A 136 -7.99 -18.68 6.42
CA GLU A 136 -7.69 -19.02 5.03
C GLU A 136 -7.10 -17.80 4.31
N LEU A 137 -5.92 -18.00 3.71
CA LEU A 137 -5.24 -16.97 2.91
C LEU A 137 -5.75 -17.01 1.47
N VAL A 138 -6.18 -15.85 0.99
CA VAL A 138 -6.62 -15.60 -0.39
C VAL A 138 -5.54 -14.80 -1.11
N ASP A 139 -4.89 -15.41 -2.08
CA ASP A 139 -3.77 -14.82 -2.83
C ASP A 139 -3.92 -15.05 -4.34
N PRO A 140 -4.82 -14.32 -5.00
CA PRO A 140 -5.11 -14.53 -6.43
C PRO A 140 -3.99 -14.04 -7.35
N PHE A 141 -3.03 -13.26 -6.85
CA PHE A 141 -1.98 -12.63 -7.65
C PHE A 141 -0.56 -13.09 -7.27
N ARG A 142 -0.44 -14.20 -6.53
CA ARG A 142 0.85 -14.81 -6.16
C ARG A 142 1.74 -13.91 -5.30
N GLY A 143 1.10 -13.09 -4.45
CA GLY A 143 1.80 -12.17 -3.55
C GLY A 143 2.76 -12.86 -2.58
N GLN A 144 2.47 -14.11 -2.15
CA GLN A 144 3.37 -14.92 -1.32
C GLN A 144 4.67 -15.26 -2.04
N GLU A 145 4.60 -15.58 -3.33
CA GLU A 145 5.80 -15.87 -4.13
C GLU A 145 6.64 -14.60 -4.28
N ASP A 146 6.01 -13.48 -4.65
CA ASP A 146 6.70 -12.19 -4.75
C ASP A 146 7.30 -11.74 -3.40
N LEU A 147 6.64 -12.04 -2.27
CA LEU A 147 7.21 -11.81 -0.94
C LEU A 147 8.47 -12.62 -0.69
N LYS A 148 8.45 -13.90 -1.05
CA LYS A 148 9.59 -14.82 -0.89
C LYS A 148 10.76 -14.40 -1.75
N ASP A 149 10.48 -13.93 -2.98
CA ASP A 149 11.49 -13.53 -3.96
C ASP A 149 11.98 -12.08 -3.73
N GLY A 150 11.36 -11.35 -2.79
CA GLY A 150 11.68 -9.94 -2.54
C GLY A 150 11.36 -9.05 -3.74
N LEU A 151 10.21 -9.26 -4.38
CA LEU A 151 9.81 -8.61 -5.63
C LEU A 151 8.57 -7.75 -5.46
N LEU A 152 8.57 -6.55 -6.05
CA LEU A 152 7.40 -5.69 -6.20
C LEU A 152 6.87 -5.76 -7.62
N ARG A 153 5.65 -6.24 -7.75
CA ARG A 153 4.92 -6.38 -9.00
C ARG A 153 3.48 -5.90 -8.82
N THR A 154 2.91 -5.28 -9.84
CA THR A 154 1.49 -4.91 -9.85
C THR A 154 0.59 -6.13 -10.11
N PRO A 155 -0.62 -6.20 -9.48
CA PRO A 155 -1.55 -7.32 -9.74
C PRO A 155 -2.03 -7.38 -11.18
N LEU A 156 -2.19 -6.22 -11.81
CA LEU A 156 -2.62 -6.05 -13.19
C LEU A 156 -1.53 -5.35 -14.00
N ASP A 157 -1.88 -4.93 -15.22
CA ASP A 157 -1.00 -4.14 -16.08
C ASP A 157 -0.43 -2.91 -15.35
N PRO A 158 0.92 -2.76 -15.30
CA PRO A 158 1.55 -1.72 -14.52
C PRO A 158 1.33 -0.31 -15.10
N GLU A 159 1.30 -0.15 -16.44
CA GLU A 159 1.06 1.16 -17.05
C GLU A 159 -0.33 1.66 -16.66
N LYS A 160 -1.34 0.80 -16.79
CA LYS A 160 -2.70 1.13 -16.36
C LYS A 160 -2.77 1.40 -14.85
N THR A 161 -2.07 0.62 -14.04
CA THR A 161 -2.05 0.76 -12.58
C THR A 161 -1.50 2.12 -12.16
N PHE A 162 -0.45 2.61 -12.81
CA PHE A 162 0.15 3.93 -12.54
C PHE A 162 -0.63 5.07 -13.22
N TYR A 163 -1.21 4.81 -14.37
CA TYR A 163 -2.11 5.76 -15.01
C TYR A 163 -3.33 6.06 -14.15
N ASP A 164 -3.96 5.06 -13.55
CA ASP A 164 -5.14 5.17 -12.70
C ASP A 164 -4.85 5.96 -11.40
N ASP A 165 -3.74 5.66 -10.70
CA ASP A 165 -3.28 6.44 -9.53
C ASP A 165 -1.76 6.63 -9.56
N PRO A 166 -1.27 7.76 -10.10
CA PRO A 166 0.17 8.01 -10.22
C PRO A 166 0.93 8.04 -8.90
N LEU A 167 0.26 8.24 -7.75
CA LEU A 167 0.94 8.14 -6.46
C LEU A 167 1.53 6.75 -6.20
N ARG A 168 1.01 5.71 -6.85
CA ARG A 168 1.55 4.35 -6.77
C ARG A 168 3.00 4.27 -7.27
N ILE A 169 3.43 5.18 -8.14
CA ILE A 169 4.82 5.35 -8.56
C ILE A 169 5.71 5.65 -7.35
N MET A 170 5.36 6.64 -6.55
CA MET A 170 6.09 6.97 -5.33
C MET A 170 6.02 5.85 -4.28
N ARG A 171 4.88 5.16 -4.22
CA ARG A 171 4.69 4.01 -3.34
C ARG A 171 5.56 2.81 -3.75
N ALA A 172 5.80 2.58 -5.06
CA ALA A 172 6.73 1.56 -5.55
C ALA A 172 8.14 1.82 -5.03
N VAL A 173 8.66 3.03 -5.22
CA VAL A 173 9.98 3.43 -4.71
C VAL A 173 10.05 3.30 -3.19
N ARG A 174 9.01 3.74 -2.48
CA ARG A 174 8.96 3.62 -1.02
C ARG A 174 8.99 2.16 -0.56
N PHE A 175 8.15 1.30 -1.12
CA PHE A 175 8.12 -0.12 -0.70
C PHE A 175 9.41 -0.84 -1.07
N ALA A 176 9.99 -0.58 -2.26
CA ALA A 176 11.29 -1.11 -2.63
C ALA A 176 12.36 -0.74 -1.59
N THR A 177 12.37 0.53 -1.15
CA THR A 177 13.30 1.03 -0.13
C THR A 177 13.05 0.45 1.25
N GLN A 178 11.80 0.43 1.72
CA GLN A 178 11.45 -0.01 3.08
C GLN A 178 11.58 -1.52 3.28
N LEU A 179 11.23 -2.30 2.26
CA LEU A 179 11.26 -3.76 2.30
C LEU A 179 12.60 -4.32 1.83
N ASN A 180 13.41 -3.51 1.17
CA ASN A 180 14.62 -3.90 0.43
C ASN A 180 14.29 -4.94 -0.66
N PHE A 181 13.26 -4.64 -1.46
CA PHE A 181 12.79 -5.47 -2.57
C PHE A 181 13.20 -4.87 -3.90
N SER A 182 13.43 -5.74 -4.89
CA SER A 182 13.56 -5.33 -6.29
C SER A 182 12.19 -5.04 -6.90
N ILE A 183 12.17 -4.27 -7.98
CA ILE A 183 10.94 -3.99 -8.74
C ILE A 183 10.99 -4.84 -10.01
N ASP A 184 9.87 -5.48 -10.34
CA ASP A 184 9.71 -6.26 -11.57
C ASP A 184 10.02 -5.42 -12.81
N GLU A 185 10.59 -6.03 -13.84
CA GLU A 185 11.07 -5.33 -15.04
C GLU A 185 9.95 -4.53 -15.73
N LYS A 186 8.79 -5.13 -15.94
CA LYS A 186 7.65 -4.44 -16.56
C LYS A 186 7.14 -3.30 -15.69
N THR A 187 7.13 -3.51 -14.38
CA THR A 187 6.75 -2.49 -13.41
C THR A 187 7.76 -1.33 -13.42
N THR A 188 9.07 -1.62 -13.53
CA THR A 188 10.13 -0.61 -13.64
C THR A 188 9.99 0.23 -14.92
N LEU A 189 9.72 -0.40 -16.06
CA LEU A 189 9.49 0.32 -17.31
C LEU A 189 8.28 1.26 -17.21
N ALA A 190 7.20 0.78 -16.60
CA ALA A 190 6.00 1.58 -16.40
C ALA A 190 6.21 2.74 -15.40
N LEU A 191 7.08 2.59 -14.39
CA LEU A 191 7.46 3.71 -13.52
C LEU A 191 8.06 4.87 -14.32
N ALA A 192 8.96 4.57 -15.24
CA ALA A 192 9.63 5.59 -16.07
C ALA A 192 8.66 6.22 -17.07
N SER A 193 7.83 5.42 -17.77
CA SER A 193 6.87 5.94 -18.77
C SER A 193 5.81 6.82 -18.15
N GLU A 194 5.30 6.50 -16.96
CA GLU A 194 4.22 7.20 -16.27
C GLU A 194 4.69 8.27 -15.26
N ALA A 195 6.02 8.44 -15.06
CA ALA A 195 6.59 9.40 -14.09
C ALA A 195 6.04 10.82 -14.26
N HIS A 196 5.83 11.27 -15.50
CA HIS A 196 5.30 12.59 -15.83
C HIS A 196 3.93 12.89 -15.21
N ARG A 197 3.13 11.84 -14.94
CA ARG A 197 1.80 11.97 -14.33
C ARG A 197 1.84 12.32 -12.84
N LEU A 198 2.99 12.25 -12.19
CA LEU A 198 3.14 12.75 -10.83
C LEU A 198 2.82 14.25 -10.73
N SER A 199 2.89 15.00 -11.83
CA SER A 199 2.51 16.41 -11.88
C SER A 199 1.04 16.70 -11.50
N ILE A 200 0.13 15.71 -11.60
CA ILE A 200 -1.28 15.85 -11.17
C ILE A 200 -1.49 15.54 -9.69
N ILE A 201 -0.46 15.04 -9.00
CA ILE A 201 -0.52 14.72 -7.58
C ILE A 201 -0.17 15.95 -6.74
N SER A 202 -0.90 16.17 -5.65
CA SER A 202 -0.57 17.26 -4.74
C SER A 202 0.82 17.07 -4.12
N GLN A 203 1.56 18.17 -3.98
CA GLN A 203 2.90 18.18 -3.39
C GLN A 203 2.92 17.58 -1.98
N GLU A 204 1.88 17.79 -1.19
CA GLU A 204 1.72 17.20 0.14
C GLU A 204 1.84 15.67 0.11
N ARG A 205 1.13 15.01 -0.82
CA ARG A 205 1.14 13.55 -0.91
C ARG A 205 2.47 13.01 -1.44
N ILE A 206 3.09 13.70 -2.39
CA ILE A 206 4.45 13.36 -2.86
C ILE A 206 5.43 13.47 -1.68
N THR A 207 5.35 14.56 -0.92
CA THR A 207 6.20 14.81 0.26
C THR A 207 6.00 13.73 1.33
N ASP A 208 4.78 13.30 1.59
CA ASP A 208 4.49 12.23 2.55
C ASP A 208 5.17 10.91 2.17
N GLU A 209 5.13 10.52 0.90
CA GLU A 209 5.81 9.32 0.43
C GLU A 209 7.35 9.50 0.45
N LEU A 210 7.85 10.67 0.04
CA LEU A 210 9.27 11.00 0.07
C LEU A 210 9.83 10.96 1.51
N LEU A 211 9.12 11.51 2.49
CA LEU A 211 9.53 11.44 3.89
C LEU A 211 9.59 10.01 4.42
N LYS A 212 8.71 9.13 3.94
CA LYS A 212 8.77 7.69 4.28
C LYS A 212 9.97 7.00 3.63
N ILE A 213 10.39 7.42 2.43
CA ILE A 213 11.62 6.95 1.78
C ILE A 213 12.84 7.40 2.59
N ILE A 214 12.90 8.69 2.96
CA ILE A 214 14.02 9.25 3.74
C ILE A 214 14.15 8.56 5.11
N ARG A 215 13.03 8.18 5.74
CA ARG A 215 13.01 7.50 7.04
C ARG A 215 13.26 6.00 6.97
N ALA A 216 13.44 5.43 5.78
CA ALA A 216 13.76 4.01 5.62
C ALA A 216 15.19 3.71 6.10
N PRO A 217 15.52 2.46 6.45
CA PRO A 217 16.86 2.10 6.90
C PRO A 217 17.99 2.40 5.90
N GLN A 218 17.69 2.40 4.61
CA GLN A 218 18.64 2.68 3.53
C GLN A 218 17.99 3.60 2.47
N PRO A 219 17.83 4.90 2.78
CA PRO A 219 17.13 5.83 1.88
C PRO A 219 17.83 6.00 0.52
N SER A 220 19.14 5.76 0.45
CA SER A 220 19.92 5.81 -0.80
C SER A 220 19.41 4.85 -1.89
N ILE A 221 18.76 3.73 -1.52
CA ILE A 221 18.11 2.83 -2.48
C ILE A 221 16.97 3.58 -3.19
N GLY A 222 16.11 4.23 -2.43
CA GLY A 222 14.99 5.00 -2.97
C GLY A 222 15.44 6.14 -3.88
N PHE A 223 16.46 6.90 -3.49
CA PHE A 223 16.97 7.99 -4.32
C PHE A 223 17.61 7.51 -5.62
N ARG A 224 18.27 6.33 -5.62
CA ARG A 224 18.74 5.71 -6.86
C ARG A 224 17.59 5.33 -7.78
N LEU A 225 16.55 4.69 -7.24
CA LEU A 225 15.37 4.32 -8.02
C LEU A 225 14.66 5.56 -8.60
N LEU A 226 14.56 6.66 -7.83
CA LEU A 226 14.01 7.93 -8.29
C LEU A 226 14.83 8.51 -9.46
N GLU A 227 16.15 8.39 -9.39
CA GLU A 227 17.06 8.88 -10.43
C GLU A 227 16.99 8.00 -11.69
N GLU A 228 17.16 6.68 -11.54
CA GLU A 228 17.19 5.72 -12.63
C GLU A 228 15.89 5.69 -13.45
N SER A 229 14.74 5.95 -12.79
CA SER A 229 13.42 6.03 -13.42
C SER A 229 13.04 7.42 -13.91
N GLY A 230 13.89 8.44 -13.75
CA GLY A 230 13.58 9.83 -14.12
C GLY A 230 12.52 10.51 -13.24
N ILE A 231 12.06 9.86 -12.18
CA ILE A 231 11.06 10.42 -11.25
C ILE A 231 11.62 11.65 -10.54
N ILE A 232 12.91 11.64 -10.22
CA ILE A 232 13.58 12.74 -9.51
C ILE A 232 13.48 14.07 -10.26
N ASP A 233 13.52 14.04 -11.60
CA ASP A 233 13.42 15.23 -12.46
C ASP A 233 12.03 15.89 -12.34
N VAL A 234 11.01 15.09 -12.06
CA VAL A 234 9.62 15.56 -11.90
C VAL A 234 9.36 16.12 -10.50
N ILE A 235 9.86 15.46 -9.45
CA ILE A 235 9.50 15.78 -8.05
C ILE A 235 10.52 16.63 -7.32
N LEU A 236 11.81 16.57 -7.70
CA LEU A 236 12.94 17.26 -7.06
C LEU A 236 13.98 17.70 -8.10
N PRO A 237 13.63 18.57 -9.06
CA PRO A 237 14.53 18.96 -10.16
C PRO A 237 15.82 19.64 -9.66
N GLU A 238 15.81 20.24 -8.46
CA GLU A 238 17.00 20.83 -7.86
C GLU A 238 18.02 19.76 -7.45
N ILE A 239 17.55 18.61 -6.98
CA ILE A 239 18.42 17.47 -6.61
C ILE A 239 18.91 16.75 -7.87
N ALA A 240 18.08 16.65 -8.90
CA ALA A 240 18.45 16.08 -10.19
C ALA A 240 19.66 16.82 -10.81
N LYS A 241 19.73 18.14 -10.66
CA LYS A 241 20.83 18.99 -11.16
C LYS A 241 22.18 18.75 -10.48
N LEU A 242 22.24 18.03 -9.36
CA LEU A 242 23.49 17.64 -8.70
C LEU A 242 24.22 16.53 -9.45
N LYS A 243 23.53 15.82 -10.35
CA LYS A 243 24.10 14.79 -11.20
C LYS A 243 25.00 15.41 -12.25
N GLY A 244 26.18 14.80 -12.48
CA GLY A 244 27.18 15.31 -13.43
C GLY A 244 27.96 16.52 -12.93
N VAL A 245 27.75 16.97 -11.70
CA VAL A 245 28.53 18.07 -11.09
C VAL A 245 29.74 17.50 -10.37
N ASP A 246 30.93 17.83 -10.89
CA ASP A 246 32.20 17.45 -10.27
C ASP A 246 32.56 18.43 -9.15
N GLN A 247 32.96 17.90 -7.98
CA GLN A 247 33.58 18.73 -6.94
C GLN A 247 35.01 19.12 -7.36
N VAL A 248 35.27 20.40 -7.47
CA VAL A 248 36.61 20.96 -7.72
C VAL A 248 37.31 21.14 -6.37
N GLY A 249 38.32 20.33 -6.05
CA GLY A 249 39.09 20.44 -4.82
C GLY A 249 40.15 19.33 -4.64
N LYS A 250 40.88 19.35 -3.52
CA LYS A 250 41.95 18.38 -3.18
C LYS A 250 41.47 16.93 -3.06
N HIS A 251 40.18 16.71 -2.91
CA HIS A 251 39.50 15.39 -2.89
C HIS A 251 38.54 15.31 -4.08
N ARG A 252 38.96 14.68 -5.18
CA ARG A 252 38.09 14.35 -6.32
C ARG A 252 36.97 13.39 -5.87
N HIS A 253 35.82 13.89 -5.57
CA HIS A 253 34.60 13.10 -5.44
C HIS A 253 33.89 13.03 -6.79
N LYS A 254 33.52 11.83 -7.19
CA LYS A 254 33.14 11.50 -8.57
C LYS A 254 31.85 12.17 -9.07
N ASP A 255 30.95 12.61 -8.24
CA ASP A 255 29.67 13.20 -8.60
C ASP A 255 28.98 13.65 -7.30
N VAL A 256 28.48 14.87 -7.26
CA VAL A 256 27.86 15.44 -6.06
C VAL A 256 26.60 14.66 -5.67
N PHE A 257 25.79 14.24 -6.63
CA PHE A 257 24.59 13.45 -6.36
C PHE A 257 24.93 12.13 -5.66
N TYR A 258 25.80 11.32 -6.26
CA TYR A 258 26.19 10.02 -5.69
C TYR A 258 26.99 10.14 -4.40
N HIS A 259 27.71 11.25 -4.22
CA HIS A 259 28.38 11.54 -2.95
C HIS A 259 27.33 11.82 -1.84
N THR A 260 26.32 12.63 -2.13
CA THR A 260 25.22 12.92 -1.21
C THR A 260 24.49 11.64 -0.79
N LEU A 261 24.27 10.70 -1.72
CA LEU A 261 23.64 9.42 -1.41
C LEU A 261 24.44 8.51 -0.45
N LYS A 262 25.76 8.73 -0.33
CA LYS A 262 26.61 7.99 0.61
C LYS A 262 26.54 8.54 2.03
N VAL A 263 26.09 9.79 2.17
CA VAL A 263 25.96 10.47 3.47
C VAL A 263 24.56 10.26 4.06
N LEU A 264 23.58 9.97 3.20
CA LEU A 264 22.23 9.57 3.59
C LEU A 264 22.19 8.16 4.19
#